data_9d7a939eb58852acef2327ce8ed012c8
#
_entry.id   9d7a939eb58852acef2327ce8ed012c8
#
_cell.length_a   1.000
_cell.length_b   1.000
_cell.length_c   1.000
_cell.angle_alpha   90.00
_cell.angle_beta   90.00
_cell.angle_gamma   90.00
#
_symmetry.space_group_name_H-M   'P 1'
#
loop_
_entity.id
_entity.type
_entity.pdbx_description
1 polymer ?
#
loop_
_entity_poly.entity_id
_entity_poly.type
_entity_poly.pdbx_seq_one_letter_code
_entity_poly.pdbx_strand_id
1 'polypeptide(L)'
;MSADADITVETEVQPLDLSQRSNDVTISKDGDDWKYTEAAITKTATAATSFNGTIKNTLADGKRMLIDNTAQGVLIFESAKINSTSTAAPALTIENGANVSFSGSLEVKTGNADQYAIRNNGILTITGASTMITSTNTNGSSDKGMDVSAGSVQIHLSKGMYLVKIGEKTYKIVIR
;
A
#
# COMPACT_ATOMS: atom_id res chain seq x y z
N MET A 1 -1.55 -54.35 3.64
CA MET A 1 -0.96 -53.19 2.93
C MET A 1 -1.65 -51.97 3.52
N SER A 2 -0.94 -51.25 4.36
CA SER A 2 -1.41 -49.97 4.90
C SER A 2 -1.13 -48.90 3.84
N ALA A 3 -2.15 -48.18 3.39
CA ALA A 3 -1.96 -47.03 2.55
C ALA A 3 -1.38 -45.92 3.43
N ASP A 4 -0.16 -45.53 3.16
CA ASP A 4 0.41 -44.29 3.71
C ASP A 4 -0.47 -43.11 3.26
N ALA A 5 -1.16 -42.50 4.22
CA ALA A 5 -1.87 -41.26 3.95
C ALA A 5 -0.80 -40.16 3.85
N ASP A 6 -0.59 -39.69 2.64
CA ASP A 6 0.27 -38.53 2.39
C ASP A 6 -0.44 -37.28 2.97
N ILE A 7 0.01 -36.83 4.14
CA ILE A 7 -0.51 -35.64 4.78
C ILE A 7 0.18 -34.45 4.14
N THR A 8 -0.46 -33.85 3.16
CA THR A 8 -0.01 -32.57 2.61
C THR A 8 -0.41 -31.47 3.61
N VAL A 9 0.56 -30.94 4.35
CA VAL A 9 0.36 -29.75 5.18
C VAL A 9 0.43 -28.53 4.25
N GLU A 10 -0.72 -28.04 3.82
CA GLU A 10 -0.79 -26.72 3.19
C GLU A 10 -0.54 -25.67 4.27
N THR A 11 0.60 -25.00 4.23
CA THR A 11 0.86 -23.82 5.06
C THR A 11 0.06 -22.65 4.51
N GLU A 12 -0.95 -22.22 5.25
CA GLU A 12 -1.73 -21.03 4.90
C GLU A 12 -0.81 -19.81 4.79
N VAL A 13 -0.87 -19.12 3.65
CA VAL A 13 -0.06 -17.92 3.41
C VAL A 13 -0.64 -16.78 4.25
N GLN A 14 0.16 -16.25 5.16
CA GLN A 14 -0.27 -15.28 6.17
C GLN A 14 -0.30 -13.84 5.64
N PRO A 15 -1.04 -12.94 6.30
CA PRO A 15 -0.94 -11.49 6.08
C PRO A 15 0.47 -10.96 6.33
N LEU A 16 0.87 -9.92 5.58
CA LEU A 16 2.07 -9.15 5.88
C LEU A 16 1.82 -8.25 7.10
N ASP A 17 2.47 -8.58 8.20
CA ASP A 17 2.42 -7.79 9.42
C ASP A 17 3.56 -6.75 9.42
N LEU A 18 3.20 -5.48 9.24
CA LEU A 18 4.17 -4.37 9.18
C LEU A 18 4.85 -4.12 10.54
N SER A 19 4.21 -4.46 11.66
CA SER A 19 4.82 -4.26 12.98
C SER A 19 6.03 -5.16 13.23
N GLN A 20 6.18 -6.21 12.43
CA GLN A 20 7.32 -7.11 12.46
C GLN A 20 8.44 -6.69 11.50
N ARG A 21 8.29 -5.56 10.81
CA ARG A 21 9.26 -5.07 9.80
C ARG A 21 10.02 -3.87 10.34
N SER A 22 11.33 -3.96 10.27
CA SER A 22 12.26 -2.93 10.78
C SER A 22 12.97 -2.15 9.68
N ASN A 23 12.71 -2.49 8.42
CA ASN A 23 13.30 -1.86 7.24
C ASN A 23 12.23 -1.38 6.26
N ASP A 24 12.66 -0.71 5.18
CA ASP A 24 11.78 -0.42 4.05
C ASP A 24 11.24 -1.72 3.45
N VAL A 25 9.98 -1.71 3.07
CA VAL A 25 9.29 -2.89 2.52
C VAL A 25 8.98 -2.65 1.06
N THR A 26 9.36 -3.60 0.20
CA THR A 26 8.97 -3.62 -1.21
C THR A 26 7.92 -4.70 -1.43
N ILE A 27 6.80 -4.35 -2.03
CA ILE A 27 5.72 -5.25 -2.44
C ILE A 27 5.84 -5.51 -3.93
N SER A 28 5.78 -6.77 -4.31
CA SER A 28 5.89 -7.25 -5.69
C SER A 28 4.91 -8.38 -5.96
N LYS A 29 4.83 -8.82 -7.21
CA LYS A 29 4.17 -10.06 -7.60
C LYS A 29 5.14 -10.97 -8.35
N ASP A 30 5.02 -12.28 -8.09
CA ASP A 30 5.70 -13.34 -8.82
C ASP A 30 4.64 -14.38 -9.23
N GLY A 31 4.23 -14.34 -10.49
CA GLY A 31 3.03 -15.04 -10.95
C GLY A 31 1.77 -14.54 -10.22
N ASP A 32 1.05 -15.47 -9.58
CA ASP A 32 -0.15 -15.14 -8.80
C ASP A 32 0.15 -14.81 -7.33
N ASP A 33 1.38 -15.01 -6.89
CA ASP A 33 1.78 -14.81 -5.50
C ASP A 33 2.17 -13.37 -5.19
N TRP A 34 1.59 -12.80 -4.14
CA TRP A 34 2.10 -11.60 -3.53
C TRP A 34 3.40 -11.90 -2.78
N LYS A 35 4.41 -11.08 -3.00
CA LYS A 35 5.72 -11.16 -2.36
C LYS A 35 6.06 -9.84 -1.67
N TYR A 36 6.82 -9.93 -0.60
CA TYR A 36 7.49 -8.76 -0.05
C TYR A 36 8.97 -9.05 0.20
N THR A 37 9.76 -8.00 0.13
CA THR A 37 11.16 -7.99 0.55
C THR A 37 11.40 -6.85 1.51
N GLU A 38 12.34 -7.02 2.43
CA GLU A 38 12.84 -5.94 3.27
C GLU A 38 14.21 -5.50 2.78
N ALA A 39 14.37 -4.20 2.53
CA ALA A 39 15.68 -3.65 2.19
C ALA A 39 16.49 -3.47 3.47
N ALA A 40 17.49 -4.30 3.67
CA ALA A 40 18.53 -3.99 4.66
C ALA A 40 19.31 -2.76 4.19
N ILE A 41 19.62 -1.83 5.11
CA ILE A 41 20.45 -0.64 4.86
C ILE A 41 21.85 -1.03 4.32
N THR A 42 22.25 -2.27 4.46
CA THR A 42 23.47 -2.88 3.96
C THR A 42 23.19 -4.04 3.02
N LYS A 43 23.06 -3.73 1.76
CA LYS A 43 23.38 -4.52 0.54
C LYS A 43 22.86 -5.94 0.30
N THR A 44 22.07 -6.56 1.13
CA THR A 44 21.49 -7.85 0.76
C THR A 44 19.98 -7.78 0.94
N ALA A 45 19.24 -7.74 -0.17
CA ALA A 45 17.81 -7.94 -0.13
C ALA A 45 17.54 -9.30 0.54
N THR A 46 16.68 -9.31 1.56
CA THR A 46 16.19 -10.58 2.09
C THR A 46 15.44 -11.32 1.00
N ALA A 47 15.47 -12.65 1.02
CA ALA A 47 14.70 -13.44 0.07
C ALA A 47 13.22 -13.01 0.10
N ALA A 48 12.60 -12.95 -1.08
CA ALA A 48 11.20 -12.58 -1.19
C ALA A 48 10.31 -13.57 -0.44
N THR A 49 9.43 -13.07 0.41
CA THR A 49 8.52 -13.87 1.23
C THR A 49 7.10 -13.71 0.72
N SER A 50 6.38 -14.82 0.55
CA SER A 50 4.98 -14.80 0.13
C SER A 50 4.05 -14.29 1.23
N PHE A 51 2.99 -13.57 0.83
CA PHE A 51 1.87 -13.21 1.71
C PHE A 51 0.56 -13.24 0.92
N ASN A 52 -0.58 -13.23 1.61
CA ASN A 52 -1.90 -13.41 0.99
C ASN A 52 -2.53 -12.14 0.37
N GLY A 53 -1.75 -11.08 0.19
CA GLY A 53 -2.25 -9.79 -0.31
C GLY A 53 -2.86 -8.90 0.78
N THR A 54 -2.92 -9.35 2.02
CA THR A 54 -3.38 -8.56 3.16
C THR A 54 -2.20 -7.96 3.91
N ILE A 55 -2.28 -6.65 4.21
CA ILE A 55 -1.24 -5.87 4.90
C ILE A 55 -1.88 -5.26 6.15
N LYS A 56 -1.25 -5.42 7.31
CA LYS A 56 -1.79 -4.96 8.59
C LYS A 56 -0.75 -4.28 9.47
N ASN A 57 -1.25 -3.57 10.47
CA ASN A 57 -0.47 -2.93 11.52
C ASN A 57 0.41 -1.76 11.03
N THR A 58 1.31 -1.29 11.87
CA THR A 58 2.11 -0.09 11.63
C THR A 58 3.54 -0.46 11.28
N LEU A 59 4.04 0.05 10.15
CA LEU A 59 5.45 -0.04 9.78
C LEU A 59 6.29 0.82 10.76
N ALA A 60 7.49 0.35 11.07
CA ALA A 60 8.41 1.10 11.94
C ALA A 60 8.63 2.53 11.44
N ASP A 61 8.74 3.48 12.37
CA ASP A 61 8.89 4.91 12.04
C ASP A 61 10.14 5.17 11.17
N GLY A 62 10.01 6.09 10.25
CA GLY A 62 11.03 6.44 9.28
C GLY A 62 11.17 5.45 8.12
N LYS A 63 10.39 4.36 8.10
CA LYS A 63 10.42 3.36 7.04
C LYS A 63 9.36 3.64 5.99
N ARG A 64 9.59 3.09 4.79
CA ARG A 64 8.78 3.35 3.61
C ARG A 64 8.25 2.05 3.03
N MET A 65 7.18 2.17 2.25
CA MET A 65 6.69 1.08 1.42
C MET A 65 6.84 1.45 -0.06
N LEU A 66 7.36 0.52 -0.84
CA LEU A 66 7.42 0.58 -2.29
C LEU A 66 6.50 -0.51 -2.85
N ILE A 67 5.64 -0.16 -3.77
CA ILE A 67 4.89 -1.10 -4.60
C ILE A 67 5.55 -1.06 -5.96
N ASP A 68 6.24 -2.13 -6.32
CA ASP A 68 7.07 -2.16 -7.51
C ASP A 68 6.24 -2.39 -8.80
N ASN A 69 6.89 -2.27 -9.92
CA ASN A 69 6.29 -2.34 -11.25
C ASN A 69 5.67 -3.70 -11.61
N THR A 70 6.00 -4.76 -10.88
CA THR A 70 5.40 -6.10 -11.09
C THR A 70 4.09 -6.28 -10.35
N ALA A 71 3.79 -5.41 -9.38
CA ALA A 71 2.62 -5.51 -8.53
C ALA A 71 1.33 -5.29 -9.33
N GLN A 72 0.49 -6.33 -9.39
CA GLN A 72 -0.80 -6.29 -10.07
C GLN A 72 -1.86 -7.02 -9.26
N GLY A 73 -3.01 -6.40 -9.05
CA GLY A 73 -4.15 -7.00 -8.34
C GLY A 73 -4.56 -6.27 -7.08
N VAL A 74 -5.20 -6.97 -6.16
CA VAL A 74 -5.82 -6.37 -4.97
C VAL A 74 -4.90 -6.49 -3.77
N LEU A 75 -4.68 -5.37 -3.07
CA LEU A 75 -4.08 -5.31 -1.74
C LEU A 75 -5.15 -4.88 -0.74
N ILE A 76 -5.28 -5.62 0.34
CA ILE A 76 -6.22 -5.37 1.42
C ILE A 76 -5.47 -4.80 2.62
N PHE A 77 -5.86 -3.62 3.08
CA PHE A 77 -5.25 -2.97 4.23
C PHE A 77 -6.14 -3.12 5.47
N GLU A 78 -5.66 -3.85 6.46
CA GLU A 78 -6.33 -4.03 7.76
C GLU A 78 -5.74 -3.06 8.78
N SER A 79 -6.24 -1.80 8.77
CA SER A 79 -5.75 -0.73 9.65
C SER A 79 -4.23 -0.50 9.51
N ALA A 80 -3.71 -0.62 8.28
CA ALA A 80 -2.29 -0.45 8.02
C ALA A 80 -1.87 1.02 8.13
N LYS A 81 -0.66 1.25 8.68
CA LYS A 81 -0.08 2.58 8.81
C LYS A 81 1.36 2.61 8.36
N ILE A 82 1.69 3.65 7.59
CA ILE A 82 3.05 3.94 7.16
C ILE A 82 3.35 5.37 7.61
N ASN A 83 4.33 5.51 8.50
CA ASN A 83 4.71 6.80 9.08
C ASN A 83 6.19 7.07 8.83
N SER A 84 6.49 7.78 7.75
CA SER A 84 7.86 8.06 7.32
C SER A 84 8.24 9.51 7.59
N THR A 85 8.35 9.88 8.86
CA THR A 85 8.58 11.26 9.27
C THR A 85 10.02 11.75 9.07
N SER A 86 10.97 10.83 8.94
CA SER A 86 12.42 11.14 8.92
C SER A 86 13.10 11.00 7.56
N THR A 87 12.38 10.61 6.49
CA THR A 87 12.99 10.35 5.18
C THR A 87 12.79 11.50 4.20
N ALA A 88 13.74 11.66 3.28
CA ALA A 88 13.66 12.62 2.18
C ALA A 88 12.88 12.08 0.95
N ALA A 89 12.06 11.05 1.13
CA ALA A 89 11.30 10.42 0.04
C ALA A 89 9.86 10.13 0.48
N PRO A 90 8.92 9.91 -0.44
CA PRO A 90 7.54 9.54 -0.12
C PRO A 90 7.46 8.31 0.80
N ALA A 91 6.50 8.32 1.73
CA ALA A 91 6.31 7.21 2.64
C ALA A 91 5.78 5.96 1.91
N LEU A 92 4.92 6.17 0.91
CA LEU A 92 4.46 5.13 -0.01
C LEU A 92 4.74 5.57 -1.45
N THR A 93 5.40 4.71 -2.22
CA THR A 93 5.57 4.90 -3.67
C THR A 93 4.92 3.74 -4.41
N ILE A 94 4.13 4.04 -5.44
CA ILE A 94 3.61 3.09 -6.42
C ILE A 94 4.36 3.36 -7.72
N GLU A 95 5.12 2.37 -8.21
CA GLU A 95 5.97 2.56 -9.39
C GLU A 95 5.19 2.54 -10.69
N ASN A 96 5.79 3.13 -11.72
CA ASN A 96 5.28 3.03 -13.08
C ASN A 96 5.26 1.56 -13.53
N GLY A 97 4.12 1.12 -14.07
CA GLY A 97 3.87 -0.29 -14.42
C GLY A 97 3.07 -1.06 -13.37
N ALA A 98 3.07 -0.65 -12.11
CA ALA A 98 2.16 -1.20 -11.11
C ALA A 98 0.69 -0.90 -11.47
N ASN A 99 -0.17 -1.90 -11.26
CA ASN A 99 -1.63 -1.76 -11.44
C ASN A 99 -2.33 -2.43 -10.25
N VAL A 100 -2.57 -1.66 -9.20
CA VAL A 100 -3.04 -2.16 -7.92
C VAL A 100 -4.38 -1.58 -7.53
N SER A 101 -5.18 -2.41 -6.87
CA SER A 101 -6.44 -2.00 -6.24
C SER A 101 -6.27 -2.04 -4.72
N PHE A 102 -6.57 -0.92 -4.06
CA PHE A 102 -6.56 -0.83 -2.60
C PHE A 102 -7.97 -0.97 -2.04
N SER A 103 -8.09 -1.77 -1.00
CA SER A 103 -9.30 -1.86 -0.18
C SER A 103 -8.95 -1.83 1.30
N GLY A 104 -9.94 -1.52 2.16
CA GLY A 104 -9.75 -1.47 3.60
C GLY A 104 -9.25 -0.12 4.12
N SER A 105 -8.45 -0.09 5.16
CA SER A 105 -8.01 1.13 5.84
C SER A 105 -6.49 1.28 5.82
N LEU A 106 -6.03 2.34 5.19
CA LEU A 106 -4.60 2.70 5.07
C LEU A 106 -4.39 4.15 5.49
N GLU A 107 -3.49 4.38 6.43
CA GLU A 107 -3.00 5.70 6.80
C GLU A 107 -1.54 5.85 6.37
N VAL A 108 -1.23 6.89 5.60
CA VAL A 108 0.14 7.20 5.15
C VAL A 108 0.51 8.61 5.57
N LYS A 109 1.60 8.75 6.28
CA LYS A 109 2.12 10.04 6.74
C LYS A 109 3.57 10.23 6.34
N THR A 110 3.92 11.48 6.02
CA THR A 110 5.30 11.93 5.92
C THR A 110 5.50 13.19 6.75
N GLY A 111 6.65 13.30 7.41
CA GLY A 111 7.07 14.49 8.13
C GLY A 111 8.03 15.38 7.33
N ASN A 112 8.35 15.03 6.11
CA ASN A 112 9.22 15.84 5.27
C ASN A 112 8.42 16.88 4.47
N ALA A 113 8.72 18.17 4.66
CA ALA A 113 7.99 19.27 4.04
C ALA A 113 8.02 19.25 2.50
N ASP A 114 9.07 18.68 1.92
CA ASP A 114 9.27 18.66 0.46
C ASP A 114 8.76 17.39 -0.21
N GLN A 115 8.24 16.42 0.57
CA GLN A 115 7.80 15.14 0.06
C GLN A 115 6.29 14.95 0.16
N TYR A 116 5.73 14.22 -0.78
CA TYR A 116 4.37 13.69 -0.68
C TYR A 116 4.33 12.49 0.26
N ALA A 117 3.22 12.29 0.95
CA ALA A 117 3.03 11.06 1.71
C ALA A 117 2.91 9.86 0.76
N ILE A 118 2.14 9.99 -0.32
CA ILE A 118 2.01 8.98 -1.38
C ILE A 118 2.49 9.58 -2.70
N ARG A 119 3.35 8.88 -3.42
CA ARG A 119 3.65 9.13 -4.83
C ARG A 119 3.13 7.97 -5.66
N ASN A 120 2.19 8.25 -6.54
CA ASN A 120 1.62 7.26 -7.45
C ASN A 120 2.06 7.55 -8.89
N ASN A 121 2.94 6.71 -9.42
CA ASN A 121 3.39 6.73 -10.81
C ASN A 121 2.72 5.62 -11.66
N GLY A 122 1.95 4.72 -11.02
CA GLY A 122 1.24 3.62 -11.66
C GLY A 122 -0.26 3.86 -11.78
N ILE A 123 -1.02 2.77 -11.80
CA ILE A 123 -2.48 2.77 -11.76
C ILE A 123 -2.92 2.32 -10.37
N LEU A 124 -3.60 3.20 -9.65
CA LEU A 124 -4.20 2.90 -8.36
C LEU A 124 -5.72 2.94 -8.49
N THR A 125 -6.37 1.83 -8.20
CA THR A 125 -7.83 1.75 -8.08
C THR A 125 -8.22 1.66 -6.60
N ILE A 126 -9.20 2.44 -6.17
CA ILE A 126 -9.74 2.37 -4.82
C ILE A 126 -11.08 1.64 -4.89
N THR A 127 -11.18 0.51 -4.18
CA THR A 127 -12.33 -0.40 -4.24
C THR A 127 -12.92 -0.65 -2.86
N GLY A 128 -14.20 -1.02 -2.82
CA GLY A 128 -14.90 -1.37 -1.58
C GLY A 128 -15.59 -0.17 -0.90
N ALA A 129 -16.80 -0.41 -0.41
CA ALA A 129 -17.68 0.62 0.16
C ALA A 129 -17.14 1.25 1.46
N SER A 130 -16.24 0.57 2.16
CA SER A 130 -15.66 1.03 3.44
C SER A 130 -14.17 1.33 3.32
N THR A 131 -13.65 1.50 2.11
CA THR A 131 -12.23 1.80 1.92
C THR A 131 -11.94 3.23 2.31
N MET A 132 -10.95 3.40 3.17
CA MET A 132 -10.47 4.69 3.63
C MET A 132 -8.94 4.78 3.46
N ILE A 133 -8.50 5.68 2.60
CA ILE A 133 -7.08 5.98 2.43
C ILE A 133 -6.84 7.40 2.90
N THR A 134 -6.04 7.56 3.94
CA THR A 134 -5.63 8.86 4.47
C THR A 134 -4.17 9.10 4.12
N SER A 135 -3.91 10.24 3.50
CA SER A 135 -2.57 10.65 3.07
C SER A 135 -2.29 12.06 3.59
N THR A 136 -1.26 12.20 4.43
CA THR A 136 -0.99 13.47 5.11
C THR A 136 0.49 13.79 5.11
N ASN A 137 0.84 15.03 4.74
CA ASN A 137 2.13 15.62 5.06
C ASN A 137 1.98 16.46 6.35
N THR A 138 2.73 16.12 7.39
CA THR A 138 2.60 16.76 8.71
C THR A 138 3.43 18.03 8.86
N ASN A 139 4.43 18.26 7.99
CA ASN A 139 5.34 19.42 8.06
C ASN A 139 5.33 20.28 6.79
N GLY A 140 4.54 19.93 5.80
CA GLY A 140 4.40 20.64 4.54
C GLY A 140 3.05 21.31 4.36
N SER A 141 2.81 21.82 3.17
CA SER A 141 1.48 22.28 2.78
C SER A 141 0.52 21.09 2.65
N SER A 142 -0.75 21.33 2.91
CA SER A 142 -1.83 20.33 2.84
C SER A 142 -2.02 19.69 1.45
N ASP A 143 -1.42 20.26 0.41
CA ASP A 143 -1.45 19.78 -0.97
C ASP A 143 -0.45 18.63 -1.24
N LYS A 144 0.48 18.35 -0.32
CA LYS A 144 1.46 17.26 -0.46
C LYS A 144 1.01 15.92 0.12
N GLY A 145 -0.27 15.66 0.23
CA GLY A 145 -0.79 14.36 0.63
C GLY A 145 -0.48 13.28 -0.41
N MET A 146 -0.88 13.49 -1.67
CA MET A 146 -0.68 12.52 -2.75
C MET A 146 -0.26 13.21 -4.04
N ASP A 147 0.80 12.70 -4.67
CA ASP A 147 1.23 13.06 -6.02
C ASP A 147 0.76 12.00 -7.02
N VAL A 148 0.05 12.42 -8.05
CA VAL A 148 -0.44 11.57 -9.16
C VAL A 148 -0.01 12.11 -10.52
N SER A 149 1.00 12.94 -10.57
CA SER A 149 1.43 13.61 -11.79
C SER A 149 1.93 12.66 -12.89
N ALA A 150 2.42 11.48 -12.49
CA ALA A 150 2.94 10.45 -13.39
C ALA A 150 2.09 9.17 -13.41
N GLY A 151 0.95 9.15 -12.71
CA GLY A 151 0.08 7.98 -12.61
C GLY A 151 -1.40 8.34 -12.72
N SER A 152 -2.26 7.39 -12.34
CA SER A 152 -3.70 7.62 -12.27
C SER A 152 -4.31 7.03 -11.02
N VAL A 153 -5.39 7.67 -10.53
CA VAL A 153 -6.24 7.13 -9.46
C VAL A 153 -7.65 6.96 -9.99
N GLN A 154 -8.18 5.76 -9.84
CA GLN A 154 -9.56 5.41 -10.18
C GLN A 154 -10.33 5.07 -8.90
N ILE A 155 -11.53 5.59 -8.74
CA ILE A 155 -12.40 5.29 -7.61
C ILE A 155 -13.66 4.63 -8.15
N HIS A 156 -13.88 3.39 -7.76
CA HIS A 156 -15.08 2.64 -8.09
C HIS A 156 -16.15 2.88 -7.03
N LEU A 157 -17.19 3.61 -7.40
CA LEU A 157 -18.30 3.96 -6.54
C LEU A 157 -19.56 3.24 -7.02
N SER A 158 -20.28 2.59 -6.11
CA SER A 158 -21.65 2.09 -6.38
C SER A 158 -22.65 3.23 -6.45
N LYS A 159 -23.92 2.93 -6.76
CA LYS A 159 -24.98 3.95 -6.72
C LYS A 159 -25.02 4.62 -5.35
N GLY A 160 -25.08 5.93 -5.33
CA GLY A 160 -25.11 6.67 -4.07
C GLY A 160 -24.69 8.13 -4.20
N MET A 161 -24.64 8.81 -3.08
CA MET A 161 -24.15 10.17 -2.96
C MET A 161 -22.84 10.16 -2.15
N TYR A 162 -21.80 10.78 -2.71
CA TYR A 162 -20.46 10.79 -2.14
C TYR A 162 -19.97 12.22 -1.95
N LEU A 163 -19.20 12.42 -0.89
CA LEU A 163 -18.42 13.63 -0.70
C LEU A 163 -16.95 13.26 -0.86
N VAL A 164 -16.32 13.75 -1.92
CA VAL A 164 -14.89 13.53 -2.19
C VAL A 164 -14.15 14.79 -1.81
N LYS A 165 -13.24 14.70 -0.85
CA LYS A 165 -12.38 15.80 -0.42
C LYS A 165 -11.01 15.67 -1.08
N ILE A 166 -10.60 16.67 -1.85
CA ILE A 166 -9.28 16.77 -2.47
C ILE A 166 -8.65 18.08 -2.00
N GLY A 167 -7.64 18.01 -1.16
CA GLY A 167 -7.08 19.16 -0.47
C GLY A 167 -8.14 19.83 0.39
N GLU A 168 -8.36 21.14 0.20
CA GLU A 168 -9.41 21.91 0.91
C GLU A 168 -10.78 21.88 0.22
N LYS A 169 -10.86 21.36 -1.02
CA LYS A 169 -12.09 21.33 -1.79
C LYS A 169 -12.88 20.04 -1.56
N THR A 170 -14.21 20.20 -1.40
CA THR A 170 -15.14 19.07 -1.29
C THR A 170 -16.03 19.05 -2.53
N TYR A 171 -16.10 17.89 -3.17
CA TYR A 171 -16.94 17.64 -4.34
C TYR A 171 -18.08 16.70 -3.97
N LYS A 172 -19.30 17.05 -4.37
CA LYS A 172 -20.46 16.17 -4.27
C LYS A 172 -20.59 15.38 -5.58
N ILE A 173 -20.51 14.05 -5.49
CA ILE A 173 -20.69 13.13 -6.62
C ILE A 173 -21.95 12.34 -6.38
N VAL A 174 -22.84 12.28 -7.37
CA VAL A 174 -24.06 11.46 -7.35
C VAL A 174 -23.97 10.43 -8.47
N ILE A 175 -23.90 9.16 -8.10
CA ILE A 175 -23.94 8.00 -9.02
C ILE A 175 -25.38 7.49 -9.07
N ARG A 176 -25.98 7.49 -10.26
CA ARG A 176 -27.38 7.08 -10.52
C ARG A 176 -27.48 5.70 -11.17
#